data_6a6d56354c55aa41d8dedc57f6164eaa
#
_entry.id   6a6d56354c55aa41d8dedc57f6164eaa
#
_cell.length_a   1.000
_cell.length_b   1.000
_cell.length_c   1.000
_cell.angle_alpha   90.00
_cell.angle_beta   90.00
_cell.angle_gamma   90.00
#
_symmetry.space_group_name_H-M   'P 1'
#
loop_
_entity.id
_entity.type
_entity.pdbx_description
1 polymer ?
#
loop_
_entity_poly.entity_id
_entity_poly.type
_entity_poly.pdbx_seq_one_letter_code
_entity_poly.pdbx_strand_id
1 'polypeptide(L)'
;MRLRTENIHEYRLKCNTVAQITLDDDFNVPDTKDDIELIVKEWGNVQTDSVKVNKDKAAVDGELKFSLLYIGASSDSERMQPVKMTGKMSFSENVNLSGDCTGDYVTCQASIEDLSIKAINSRKISVKAIVTLKPVSYTHLRAHET
;
A
#
# COMPACT_ATOMS: atom_id res chain seq x y z
N MET A 1 43.82 -7.53 -11.28
CA MET A 1 43.26 -7.23 -11.48
C MET A 1 42.34 -7.09 -11.43
N ARG A 2 41.76 -6.78 -11.59
CA ARG A 2 40.85 -6.47 -11.66
C ARG A 2 39.97 -6.33 -11.96
N LEU A 3 39.44 -6.25 -12.04
CA LEU A 3 38.67 -5.90 -12.41
C LEU A 3 37.63 -5.84 -12.33
N ARG A 4 37.13 -5.33 -12.40
CA ARG A 4 36.05 -5.18 -12.27
C ARG A 4 35.36 -4.92 -13.14
N THR A 5 34.88 -5.14 -13.47
CA THR A 5 34.15 -4.85 -14.30
C THR A 5 33.02 -4.53 -14.18
N GLU A 6 32.80 -3.90 -14.20
CA GLU A 6 31.89 -3.68 -14.06
C GLU A 6 30.93 -3.23 -14.78
N ASN A 7 30.40 -3.52 -15.48
CA ASN A 7 29.17 -3.34 -15.99
C ASN A 7 28.17 -3.04 -15.05
N ILE A 8 28.51 -2.35 -14.13
CA ILE A 8 27.68 -2.06 -13.07
C ILE A 8 26.80 -0.93 -13.45
N HIS A 9 25.51 -1.16 -13.41
CA HIS A 9 24.55 -0.11 -13.60
C HIS A 9 24.26 0.48 -12.22
N GLU A 10 24.76 1.64 -11.98
CA GLU A 10 24.49 2.33 -10.74
C GLU A 10 23.22 3.14 -10.88
N TYR A 11 22.35 3.01 -9.90
CA TYR A 11 21.14 3.80 -9.83
C TYR A 11 21.30 4.84 -8.73
N ARG A 12 21.25 6.08 -9.13
CA ARG A 12 21.36 7.20 -8.19
C ARG A 12 19.98 7.67 -7.83
N LEU A 13 19.70 7.70 -6.54
CA LEU A 13 18.44 8.21 -6.01
C LEU A 13 18.43 9.73 -6.14
N LYS A 14 17.40 10.28 -6.79
CA LYS A 14 17.28 11.72 -6.98
C LYS A 14 16.08 12.35 -6.32
N CYS A 15 15.20 11.57 -5.75
CA CYS A 15 13.94 12.07 -5.24
C CYS A 15 13.74 11.67 -3.80
N ASN A 16 13.42 12.64 -2.95
CA ASN A 16 13.18 12.41 -1.53
C ASN A 16 11.78 12.86 -1.11
N THR A 17 10.88 13.01 -2.07
CA THR A 17 9.53 13.44 -1.75
C THR A 17 8.76 12.30 -1.09
N VAL A 18 8.01 12.64 -0.06
CA VAL A 18 7.14 11.69 0.63
C VAL A 18 5.77 12.31 0.70
N ALA A 19 4.75 11.54 0.36
CA ALA A 19 3.37 11.96 0.48
C ALA A 19 2.63 10.96 1.36
N GLN A 20 1.69 11.46 2.11
CA GLN A 20 0.87 10.64 3.00
C GLN A 20 -0.57 10.81 2.59
N ILE A 21 -1.27 9.71 2.41
CA ILE A 21 -2.67 9.73 2.04
C ILE A 21 -3.47 8.95 3.07
N THR A 22 -4.74 9.32 3.21
CA THR A 22 -5.68 8.60 4.07
C THR A 22 -6.71 7.93 3.19
N LEU A 23 -6.87 6.63 3.36
CA LEU A 23 -7.91 5.84 2.72
C LEU A 23 -8.95 5.51 3.78
N ASP A 24 -10.20 5.73 3.46
CA ASP A 24 -11.30 5.55 4.42
C ASP A 24 -12.53 5.10 3.63
N ASP A 25 -13.06 3.95 3.98
CA ASP A 25 -14.26 3.43 3.31
C ASP A 25 -14.95 2.42 4.22
N ASP A 26 -16.22 2.19 3.93
CA ASP A 26 -17.03 1.23 4.67
C ASP A 26 -17.28 0.00 3.79
N PHE A 27 -17.35 -1.14 4.43
CA PHE A 27 -17.56 -2.41 3.74
C PHE A 27 -18.63 -3.21 4.46
N ASN A 28 -19.47 -3.86 3.68
CA ASN A 28 -20.49 -4.74 4.24
C ASN A 28 -19.94 -6.15 4.39
N VAL A 29 -20.33 -6.79 5.46
CA VAL A 29 -20.02 -8.21 5.65
C VAL A 29 -20.78 -9.00 4.58
N PRO A 30 -20.12 -9.90 3.84
CA PRO A 30 -20.82 -10.71 2.85
C PRO A 30 -21.94 -11.53 3.47
N ASP A 31 -23.02 -11.71 2.72
CA ASP A 31 -24.21 -12.42 3.23
C ASP A 31 -23.91 -13.85 3.68
N THR A 32 -22.86 -14.46 3.12
CA THR A 32 -22.47 -15.82 3.47
C THR A 32 -21.67 -15.91 4.74
N LYS A 33 -21.30 -14.78 5.33
CA LYS A 33 -20.47 -14.73 6.53
C LYS A 33 -21.30 -14.28 7.72
N ASP A 34 -20.91 -14.77 8.89
CA ASP A 34 -21.60 -14.51 10.14
C ASP A 34 -21.49 -13.04 10.55
N ASP A 35 -22.39 -12.62 11.44
CA ASP A 35 -22.33 -11.29 12.04
C ASP A 35 -21.08 -11.15 12.89
N ILE A 36 -20.57 -9.92 12.95
CA ILE A 36 -19.37 -9.63 13.73
C ILE A 36 -19.75 -9.47 15.19
N GLU A 37 -19.13 -10.28 16.05
CA GLU A 37 -19.20 -10.10 17.48
C GLU A 37 -17.98 -9.33 17.99
N LEU A 38 -16.79 -9.74 17.55
CA LEU A 38 -15.55 -9.14 18.02
C LEU A 38 -14.47 -9.28 16.96
N ILE A 39 -13.85 -8.18 16.58
CA ILE A 39 -12.70 -8.19 15.68
C ILE A 39 -11.46 -8.52 16.51
N VAL A 40 -10.76 -9.57 16.12
CA VAL A 40 -9.61 -10.09 16.85
C VAL A 40 -8.30 -9.54 16.29
N LYS A 41 -8.19 -9.49 14.96
CA LYS A 41 -6.94 -9.12 14.31
C LYS A 41 -7.23 -8.50 12.95
N GLU A 42 -6.40 -7.55 12.58
CA GLU A 42 -6.47 -6.90 11.27
C GLU A 42 -5.07 -6.76 10.69
N TRP A 43 -4.95 -6.87 9.38
CA TRP A 43 -3.69 -6.64 8.69
C TRP A 43 -3.98 -6.27 7.24
N GLY A 44 -2.96 -5.77 6.58
CA GLY A 44 -3.10 -5.40 5.19
C GLY A 44 -1.77 -5.20 4.53
N ASN A 45 -1.84 -5.05 3.22
CA ASN A 45 -0.69 -4.63 2.44
C ASN A 45 -1.14 -3.66 1.36
N VAL A 46 -0.20 -2.89 0.87
CA VAL A 46 -0.44 -1.90 -0.16
C VAL A 46 0.59 -2.10 -1.27
N GLN A 47 0.13 -1.93 -2.50
CA GLN A 47 1.00 -2.01 -3.66
C GLN A 47 0.65 -0.91 -4.65
N THR A 48 1.64 -0.50 -5.41
CA THR A 48 1.43 0.45 -6.49
C THR A 48 1.34 -0.34 -7.80
N ASP A 49 0.35 0.00 -8.60
CA ASP A 49 0.12 -0.67 -9.87
C ASP A 49 0.76 0.08 -11.03
N SER A 50 0.72 1.41 -10.98
CA SER A 50 1.34 2.22 -12.02
C SER A 50 1.78 3.56 -11.47
N VAL A 51 2.85 4.09 -12.04
CA VAL A 51 3.35 5.42 -11.74
C VAL A 51 3.58 6.12 -13.07
N LYS A 52 2.89 7.22 -13.30
CA LYS A 52 3.05 8.00 -14.52
C LYS A 52 3.52 9.39 -14.15
N VAL A 53 4.64 9.79 -14.71
CA VAL A 53 5.23 11.10 -14.44
C VAL A 53 4.80 12.07 -15.53
N ASN A 54 4.29 13.22 -15.10
CA ASN A 54 3.92 14.28 -16.00
C ASN A 54 4.42 15.59 -15.39
N LYS A 55 5.45 16.16 -15.99
CA LYS A 55 6.11 17.38 -15.49
C LYS A 55 6.64 17.14 -14.07
N ASP A 56 6.11 17.85 -13.10
CA ASP A 56 6.54 17.78 -11.71
C ASP A 56 5.61 16.96 -10.83
N LYS A 57 4.77 16.15 -11.44
CA LYS A 57 3.81 15.32 -10.72
C LYS A 57 3.91 13.87 -11.14
N ALA A 58 3.71 13.00 -10.19
CA ALA A 58 3.58 11.57 -10.45
C ALA A 58 2.15 11.14 -10.13
N ALA A 59 1.46 10.56 -11.11
CA ALA A 59 0.17 9.95 -10.90
C ALA A 59 0.40 8.52 -10.47
N VAL A 60 0.03 8.19 -9.24
CA VAL A 60 0.26 6.89 -8.64
C VAL A 60 -1.07 6.20 -8.46
N ASP A 61 -1.22 5.04 -9.09
CA ASP A 61 -2.38 4.19 -8.92
C ASP A 61 -1.96 2.98 -8.11
N GLY A 62 -2.75 2.61 -7.15
CA GLY A 62 -2.43 1.49 -6.29
C GLY A 62 -3.65 0.90 -5.64
N GLU A 63 -3.39 -0.11 -4.83
CA GLU A 63 -4.43 -0.87 -4.18
C GLU A 63 -3.97 -1.28 -2.79
N LEU A 64 -4.85 -1.10 -1.83
CA LEU A 64 -4.64 -1.60 -0.47
C LEU A 64 -5.56 -2.80 -0.28
N LYS A 65 -4.98 -3.93 0.12
CA LYS A 65 -5.74 -5.13 0.47
C LYS A 65 -5.71 -5.28 1.98
N PHE A 66 -6.87 -5.49 2.55
CA PHE A 66 -6.98 -5.67 3.99
C PHE A 66 -7.63 -7.00 4.30
N SER A 67 -7.34 -7.51 5.48
CA SER A 67 -7.96 -8.71 6.00
C SER A 67 -8.23 -8.53 7.48
N LEU A 68 -9.25 -9.16 7.96
CA LEU A 68 -9.54 -9.21 9.38
C LEU A 68 -10.01 -10.59 9.78
N LEU A 69 -9.74 -10.92 11.03
CA LEU A 69 -10.31 -12.08 11.68
C LEU A 69 -11.26 -11.58 12.75
N TYR A 70 -12.45 -12.14 12.79
CA TYR A 70 -13.42 -11.79 13.83
C TYR A 70 -14.11 -13.04 14.36
N ILE A 71 -14.64 -12.94 15.56
CA ILE A 71 -15.47 -13.96 16.15
C ILE A 71 -16.90 -13.67 15.73
N GLY A 72 -17.56 -14.65 15.14
CA GLY A 72 -18.94 -14.51 14.71
C GLY A 72 -19.93 -14.65 15.84
N ALA A 73 -21.10 -14.04 15.67
CA ALA A 73 -22.14 -14.04 16.68
C ALA A 73 -22.70 -15.45 16.95
N SER A 74 -22.63 -16.35 15.96
CA SER A 74 -23.13 -17.72 16.14
C SER A 74 -22.07 -18.66 16.70
N SER A 75 -20.87 -18.15 16.98
CA SER A 75 -19.81 -18.95 17.58
C SER A 75 -20.15 -19.20 19.06
N ASP A 76 -20.01 -20.44 19.52
CA ASP A 76 -20.24 -20.72 20.91
C ASP A 76 -18.95 -20.64 21.71
N SER A 77 -19.08 -20.65 23.04
CA SER A 77 -17.93 -20.46 23.92
C SER A 77 -16.94 -21.62 23.88
N GLU A 78 -17.36 -22.77 23.38
CA GLU A 78 -16.50 -23.95 23.30
C GLU A 78 -15.79 -24.04 21.96
N ARG A 79 -16.34 -23.40 20.93
CA ARG A 79 -15.81 -23.46 19.59
C ARG A 79 -15.74 -22.06 19.00
N MET A 80 -14.80 -21.29 19.49
CA MET A 80 -14.55 -19.97 18.93
C MET A 80 -13.83 -20.15 17.61
N GLN A 81 -14.59 -20.10 16.52
CA GLN A 81 -14.01 -20.18 15.19
C GLN A 81 -13.94 -18.79 14.60
N PRO A 82 -12.74 -18.32 14.33
CA PRO A 82 -12.60 -17.01 13.70
C PRO A 82 -13.06 -17.07 12.25
N VAL A 83 -13.70 -16.01 11.83
CA VAL A 83 -14.13 -15.81 10.44
C VAL A 83 -13.18 -14.83 9.81
N LYS A 84 -12.71 -15.13 8.61
CA LYS A 84 -11.84 -14.24 7.88
C LYS A 84 -12.63 -13.45 6.84
N MET A 85 -12.43 -12.15 6.82
CA MET A 85 -12.99 -11.26 5.81
C MET A 85 -11.86 -10.49 5.14
N THR A 86 -11.94 -10.35 3.83
CA THR A 86 -10.95 -9.60 3.06
C THR A 86 -11.64 -8.57 2.18
N GLY A 87 -10.90 -7.54 1.85
CA GLY A 87 -11.40 -6.53 0.92
C GLY A 87 -10.25 -5.73 0.35
N LYS A 88 -10.60 -4.78 -0.50
CA LYS A 88 -9.59 -3.94 -1.12
C LYS A 88 -10.12 -2.54 -1.35
N MET A 89 -9.21 -1.58 -1.33
CA MET A 89 -9.48 -0.19 -1.66
C MET A 89 -8.47 0.24 -2.72
N SER A 90 -8.97 0.76 -3.82
CA SER A 90 -8.11 1.31 -4.86
C SER A 90 -7.90 2.79 -4.61
N PHE A 91 -6.74 3.29 -4.97
CA PHE A 91 -6.47 4.72 -4.87
C PHE A 91 -5.74 5.21 -6.11
N SER A 92 -5.92 6.48 -6.37
CA SER A 92 -5.24 7.18 -7.46
C SER A 92 -4.88 8.56 -6.92
N GLU A 93 -3.60 8.85 -6.80
CA GLU A 93 -3.11 10.07 -6.21
C GLU A 93 -2.08 10.74 -7.08
N ASN A 94 -2.09 12.06 -7.06
CA ASN A 94 -1.04 12.85 -7.71
C ASN A 94 -0.09 13.31 -6.62
N VAL A 95 1.17 12.90 -6.76
CA VAL A 95 2.21 13.27 -5.81
C VAL A 95 3.08 14.32 -6.47
N ASN A 96 3.28 15.45 -5.78
CA ASN A 96 4.17 16.48 -6.27
C ASN A 96 5.60 16.00 -6.16
N LEU A 97 6.34 16.12 -7.26
CA LEU A 97 7.74 15.77 -7.30
C LEU A 97 8.57 17.03 -7.11
N SER A 98 9.67 16.91 -6.41
CA SER A 98 10.63 18.00 -6.35
C SER A 98 11.31 18.13 -7.71
N GLY A 99 11.92 19.29 -7.96
CA GLY A 99 12.64 19.51 -9.21
C GLY A 99 13.74 18.50 -9.47
N ASP A 100 14.17 17.80 -8.45
CA ASP A 100 15.23 16.79 -8.57
C ASP A 100 14.69 15.42 -8.94
N CYS A 101 13.37 15.25 -9.01
CA CYS A 101 12.75 13.99 -9.39
C CYS A 101 12.72 13.82 -10.91
N THR A 102 13.83 14.02 -11.54
CA THR A 102 13.97 13.82 -12.99
C THR A 102 14.98 12.70 -13.19
N GLY A 103 14.54 11.59 -13.66
CA GLY A 103 15.41 10.47 -13.91
C GLY A 103 14.86 9.61 -15.01
N ASP A 104 15.64 8.62 -15.38
CA ASP A 104 15.23 7.69 -16.43
C ASP A 104 14.14 6.75 -15.95
N TYR A 105 14.02 6.62 -14.66
CA TYR A 105 13.12 5.62 -14.07
C TYR A 105 12.56 6.14 -12.75
N VAL A 106 11.25 6.13 -12.63
CA VAL A 106 10.56 6.54 -11.42
C VAL A 106 9.67 5.41 -10.94
N THR A 107 9.84 5.05 -9.69
CA THR A 107 8.94 4.10 -9.02
C THR A 107 8.33 4.77 -7.81
N CYS A 108 7.35 4.11 -7.22
CA CYS A 108 6.76 4.58 -5.99
C CYS A 108 6.68 3.43 -5.00
N GLN A 109 7.26 3.63 -3.83
CA GLN A 109 7.14 2.68 -2.74
C GLN A 109 5.96 3.12 -1.87
N ALA A 110 5.10 2.17 -1.57
CA ALA A 110 3.95 2.42 -0.72
C ALA A 110 4.07 1.57 0.53
N SER A 111 3.71 2.17 1.67
CA SER A 111 3.71 1.45 2.93
C SER A 111 2.52 1.90 3.78
N ILE A 112 2.01 0.97 4.56
CA ILE A 112 0.93 1.26 5.50
C ILE A 112 1.56 1.75 6.80
N GLU A 113 1.22 2.98 7.19
CA GLU A 113 1.66 3.53 8.47
C GLU A 113 0.71 3.15 9.57
N ASP A 114 -0.58 3.07 9.26
CA ASP A 114 -1.60 2.72 10.22
C ASP A 114 -2.78 2.11 9.50
N LEU A 115 -3.37 1.10 10.11
CA LEU A 115 -4.57 0.43 9.59
C LEU A 115 -5.50 0.20 10.76
N SER A 116 -6.72 0.72 10.66
CA SER A 116 -7.74 0.57 11.69
C SER A 116 -9.02 0.04 11.04
N ILE A 117 -9.51 -1.07 11.55
CA ILE A 117 -10.76 -1.66 11.10
C ILE A 117 -11.68 -1.75 12.31
N LYS A 118 -12.85 -1.13 12.21
CA LYS A 118 -13.82 -1.09 13.31
C LYS A 118 -15.17 -1.51 12.81
N ALA A 119 -15.91 -2.22 13.64
CA ALA A 119 -17.29 -2.56 13.34
C ALA A 119 -18.18 -1.34 13.57
N ILE A 120 -18.89 -0.92 12.54
CA ILE A 120 -19.93 0.11 12.68
C ILE A 120 -21.16 -0.56 13.28
N ASN A 121 -21.46 -1.74 12.81
CA ASN A 121 -22.50 -2.62 13.37
C ASN A 121 -22.09 -4.06 13.06
N SER A 122 -22.95 -5.01 13.35
CA SER A 122 -22.62 -6.44 13.17
C SER A 122 -22.44 -6.85 11.71
N ARG A 123 -22.88 -6.01 10.76
CA ARG A 123 -22.82 -6.32 9.33
C ARG A 123 -22.00 -5.32 8.53
N LYS A 124 -21.36 -4.37 9.17
CA LYS A 124 -20.65 -3.31 8.45
C LYS A 124 -19.40 -2.90 9.21
N ILE A 125 -18.31 -2.74 8.46
CA ILE A 125 -17.04 -2.31 9.02
C ILE A 125 -16.61 -0.99 8.38
N SER A 126 -15.83 -0.23 9.14
CA SER A 126 -15.13 0.96 8.65
C SER A 126 -13.66 0.63 8.59
N VAL A 127 -13.04 0.86 7.45
CA VAL A 127 -11.62 0.63 7.24
C VAL A 127 -10.95 1.96 6.99
N LYS A 128 -9.96 2.27 7.80
CA LYS A 128 -9.19 3.50 7.65
C LYS A 128 -7.71 3.16 7.64
N ALA A 129 -7.01 3.67 6.66
CA ALA A 129 -5.58 3.43 6.52
C ALA A 129 -4.84 4.72 6.21
N ILE A 130 -3.68 4.85 6.80
CA ILE A 130 -2.74 5.91 6.46
C ILE A 130 -1.62 5.26 5.68
N VAL A 131 -1.43 5.72 4.45
CA VAL A 131 -0.47 5.15 3.52
C VAL A 131 0.56 6.21 3.15
N THR A 132 1.82 5.83 3.23
CA THR A 132 2.92 6.69 2.80
C THR A 132 3.32 6.27 1.39
N LEU A 133 3.36 7.26 0.50
CA LEU A 133 3.83 7.08 -0.86
C LEU A 133 5.16 7.79 -1.01
N LYS A 134 6.16 7.05 -1.42
CA LYS A 134 7.52 7.58 -1.59
C LYS A 134 7.95 7.37 -3.03
N PRO A 135 7.79 8.38 -3.89
CA PRO A 135 8.34 8.29 -5.24
C PRO A 135 9.85 8.28 -5.19
N VAL A 136 10.42 7.45 -6.01
CA VAL A 136 11.87 7.31 -6.08
C VAL A 136 12.28 7.41 -7.54
N SER A 137 13.13 8.35 -7.82
CA SER A 137 13.66 8.57 -9.16
C SER A 137 15.12 8.13 -9.20
N TYR A 138 15.43 7.30 -10.18
CA TYR A 138 16.78 6.81 -10.36
C TYR A 138 17.34 7.29 -11.69
N THR A 139 18.59 7.68 -11.67
CA THR A 139 19.35 7.89 -12.89
C THR A 139 20.22 6.67 -13.11
N HIS A 140 20.09 6.08 -14.27
CA HIS A 140 20.88 4.93 -14.62
C HIS A 140 22.26 5.41 -15.07
N LEU A 141 23.26 5.14 -14.26
CA LEU A 141 24.63 5.48 -14.58
C LEU A 141 25.32 4.22 -15.09
N ARG A 142 25.82 4.31 -16.32
CA ARG A 142 26.57 3.22 -16.89
C ARG A 142 28.03 3.46 -16.58
N ALA A 143 28.68 2.47 -16.02
CA ALA A 143 30.10 2.56 -15.79
C ALA A 143 30.83 2.57 -17.14
N HIS A 144 31.78 3.49 -17.26
CA HIS A 144 32.61 3.52 -18.46
C HIS A 144 33.71 2.50 -18.34
N GLU A 145 33.79 1.68 -19.32
CA GLU A 145 34.88 0.76 -19.39
C GLU A 145 35.97 1.43 -20.16
N THR A 146 37.11 1.40 -19.64
CA THR A 146 38.28 1.90 -20.36
C THR A 146 39.22 0.76 -20.65
#